data_1102ab117688f788a90b4ca5034ee19e
#
_entry.id   1102ab117688f788a90b4ca5034ee19e
#
_cell.length_a   1.000
_cell.length_b   1.000
_cell.length_c   1.000
_cell.angle_alpha   90.00
_cell.angle_beta   90.00
_cell.angle_gamma   90.00
#
_symmetry.space_group_name_H-M   'P 1'
#
loop_
_entity.id
_entity.type
_entity.pdbx_description
1 polymer ?
#
loop_
_entity_poly.entity_id
_entity_poly.type
_entity_poly.pdbx_seq_one_letter_code
_entity_poly.pdbx_strand_id
1 'polypeptide(L)'
;SVIEAMAAANIATAALVGHSMGSLVALSAAARYPDRVRSLALIGSTAPMGVHPDMLKYASDNDHGVIDMLTYWGYSKAAQLGGNENPGMWMAGGTLRLLERAADDIIHIDLDACRAYDQGLAHAGSVQCPTLFILGERDIMTPVRSAQKLIGAVTDAKVCVIDGSGHSLMMERPNDVLDALIGIV
;
A
#
# COMPACT_ATOMS: atom_id res chain seq x y z
N SER A 1 -11.22 -8.87 -10.82
CA SER A 1 -11.10 -8.52 -9.38
C SER A 1 -10.30 -9.58 -8.62
N VAL A 2 -9.87 -9.27 -7.38
CA VAL A 2 -9.18 -10.25 -6.50
C VAL A 2 -10.08 -11.48 -6.25
N ILE A 3 -11.37 -11.26 -6.03
CA ILE A 3 -12.33 -12.34 -5.76
C ILE A 3 -12.52 -13.26 -6.97
N GLU A 4 -12.52 -12.73 -8.17
CA GLU A 4 -12.57 -13.54 -9.41
C GLU A 4 -11.29 -14.36 -9.59
N ALA A 5 -10.13 -13.77 -9.31
CA ALA A 5 -8.86 -14.49 -9.34
C ALA A 5 -8.84 -15.66 -8.33
N MET A 6 -9.32 -15.43 -7.09
CA MET A 6 -9.49 -16.48 -6.10
C MET A 6 -10.45 -17.58 -6.59
N ALA A 7 -11.56 -17.21 -7.22
CA ALA A 7 -12.52 -18.18 -7.77
C ALA A 7 -11.89 -18.99 -8.90
N ALA A 8 -11.18 -18.35 -9.83
CA ALA A 8 -10.49 -19.04 -10.91
C ALA A 8 -9.39 -20.00 -10.41
N ALA A 9 -8.77 -19.68 -9.27
CA ALA A 9 -7.77 -20.52 -8.62
C ALA A 9 -8.36 -21.57 -7.66
N ASN A 10 -9.69 -21.69 -7.54
CA ASN A 10 -10.39 -22.55 -6.59
C ASN A 10 -10.03 -22.26 -5.11
N ILE A 11 -9.68 -21.01 -4.79
CA ILE A 11 -9.37 -20.58 -3.43
C ILE A 11 -10.68 -20.11 -2.76
N ALA A 12 -11.14 -20.84 -1.76
CA ALA A 12 -12.38 -20.51 -1.05
C ALA A 12 -12.19 -19.26 -0.18
N THR A 13 -11.15 -19.21 0.64
CA THR A 13 -10.81 -18.09 1.52
C THR A 13 -9.33 -17.78 1.50
N ALA A 14 -8.96 -16.52 1.70
CA ALA A 14 -7.55 -16.09 1.74
C ALA A 14 -7.30 -15.05 2.83
N ALA A 15 -6.04 -14.96 3.30
CA ALA A 15 -5.53 -13.75 3.88
C ALA A 15 -5.23 -12.77 2.74
N LEU A 16 -5.64 -11.51 2.87
CA LEU A 16 -5.32 -10.48 1.90
C LEU A 16 -4.27 -9.54 2.48
N VAL A 17 -3.20 -9.35 1.75
CA VAL A 17 -2.15 -8.38 2.06
C VAL A 17 -2.12 -7.36 0.94
N GLY A 18 -2.36 -6.09 1.26
CA GLY A 18 -2.38 -5.01 0.29
C GLY A 18 -1.43 -3.90 0.69
N HIS A 19 -0.63 -3.39 -0.26
CA HIS A 19 0.24 -2.23 -0.07
C HIS A 19 -0.28 -1.04 -0.88
N SER A 20 -0.29 0.15 -0.27
CA SER A 20 -0.67 1.40 -0.92
C SER A 20 -2.06 1.28 -1.60
N MET A 21 -2.18 1.52 -2.90
CA MET A 21 -3.41 1.28 -3.66
C MET A 21 -3.95 -0.14 -3.44
N GLY A 22 -3.08 -1.15 -3.41
CA GLY A 22 -3.47 -2.53 -3.13
C GLY A 22 -4.12 -2.72 -1.76
N SER A 23 -3.81 -1.86 -0.78
CA SER A 23 -4.48 -1.86 0.52
C SER A 23 -5.95 -1.44 0.43
N LEU A 24 -6.27 -0.47 -0.42
CA LEU A 24 -7.65 -0.04 -0.68
C LEU A 24 -8.43 -1.14 -1.41
N VAL A 25 -7.78 -1.84 -2.35
CA VAL A 25 -8.38 -3.00 -3.04
C VAL A 25 -8.66 -4.12 -2.05
N ALA A 26 -7.70 -4.47 -1.18
CA ALA A 26 -7.85 -5.51 -0.16
C ALA A 26 -8.95 -5.13 0.86
N LEU A 27 -8.99 -3.89 1.30
CA LEU A 27 -10.02 -3.35 2.19
C LEU A 27 -11.42 -3.47 1.58
N SER A 28 -11.57 -3.03 0.32
CA SER A 28 -12.84 -3.14 -0.42
C SER A 28 -13.28 -4.60 -0.59
N ALA A 29 -12.34 -5.50 -0.86
CA ALA A 29 -12.64 -6.93 -0.97
C ALA A 29 -13.10 -7.51 0.38
N ALA A 30 -12.41 -7.19 1.49
CA ALA A 30 -12.77 -7.68 2.82
C ALA A 30 -14.15 -7.17 3.28
N ALA A 31 -14.47 -5.91 3.01
CA ALA A 31 -15.76 -5.32 3.36
C ALA A 31 -16.92 -5.90 2.56
N ARG A 32 -16.73 -6.14 1.26
CA ARG A 32 -17.78 -6.59 0.35
C ARG A 32 -17.96 -8.11 0.31
N TYR A 33 -16.92 -8.86 0.69
CA TYR A 33 -16.89 -10.32 0.64
C TYR A 33 -16.29 -10.90 1.93
N PRO A 34 -16.92 -10.65 3.11
CA PRO A 34 -16.36 -11.04 4.41
C PRO A 34 -16.09 -12.54 4.52
N ASP A 35 -16.95 -13.38 3.92
CA ASP A 35 -16.79 -14.84 3.94
C ASP A 35 -15.60 -15.34 3.10
N ARG A 36 -14.98 -14.47 2.30
CA ARG A 36 -13.85 -14.81 1.41
C ARG A 36 -12.51 -14.38 1.98
N VAL A 37 -12.50 -13.52 3.01
CA VAL A 37 -11.28 -12.92 3.58
C VAL A 37 -11.14 -13.31 5.04
N ARG A 38 -10.17 -14.21 5.33
CA ARG A 38 -9.96 -14.70 6.70
C ARG A 38 -9.14 -13.76 7.58
N SER A 39 -8.30 -12.91 6.98
CA SER A 39 -7.53 -11.86 7.65
C SER A 39 -7.06 -10.81 6.65
N LEU A 40 -6.74 -9.60 7.14
CA LEU A 40 -6.41 -8.44 6.33
C LEU A 40 -5.16 -7.75 6.87
N ALA A 41 -4.15 -7.55 6.02
CA ALA A 41 -3.01 -6.71 6.32
C ALA A 41 -2.96 -5.51 5.33
N LEU A 42 -2.96 -4.30 5.88
CA LEU A 42 -2.95 -3.03 5.15
C LEU A 42 -1.61 -2.33 5.37
N ILE A 43 -0.76 -2.35 4.34
CA ILE A 43 0.60 -1.80 4.39
C ILE A 43 0.60 -0.43 3.73
N GLY A 44 1.12 0.60 4.41
CA GLY A 44 1.20 1.95 3.87
C GLY A 44 -0.16 2.46 3.41
N SER A 45 -1.17 2.41 4.28
CA SER A 45 -2.58 2.64 3.94
C SER A 45 -3.16 3.86 4.64
N THR A 46 -4.00 4.60 3.93
CA THR A 46 -4.83 5.69 4.45
C THR A 46 -6.12 5.82 3.65
N ALA A 47 -7.19 6.36 4.25
CA ALA A 47 -8.40 6.73 3.54
C ALA A 47 -8.99 8.04 4.13
N PRO A 48 -9.31 9.04 3.26
CA PRO A 48 -9.05 9.05 1.83
C PRO A 48 -7.55 9.00 1.52
N MET A 49 -7.18 8.40 0.36
CA MET A 49 -5.79 8.39 -0.10
C MET A 49 -5.57 9.61 -1.00
N GLY A 50 -4.92 10.64 -0.44
CA GLY A 50 -4.59 11.85 -1.17
C GLY A 50 -3.47 11.61 -2.19
N VAL A 51 -3.60 12.17 -3.38
CA VAL A 51 -2.56 12.19 -4.41
C VAL A 51 -2.14 13.64 -4.66
N HIS A 52 -0.83 13.89 -4.68
CA HIS A 52 -0.32 15.25 -4.91
C HIS A 52 -0.72 15.76 -6.30
N PRO A 53 -1.17 17.04 -6.45
CA PRO A 53 -1.61 17.57 -7.74
C PRO A 53 -0.57 17.46 -8.86
N ASP A 54 0.71 17.73 -8.56
CA ASP A 54 1.79 17.62 -9.56
C ASP A 54 2.00 16.17 -9.98
N MET A 55 1.85 15.20 -9.06
CA MET A 55 1.93 13.78 -9.39
C MET A 55 0.83 13.37 -10.36
N LEU A 56 -0.41 13.82 -10.15
CA LEU A 56 -1.52 13.60 -11.09
C LEU A 56 -1.27 14.27 -12.43
N LYS A 57 -0.74 15.50 -12.42
CA LYS A 57 -0.42 16.23 -13.64
C LYS A 57 0.64 15.51 -14.47
N TYR A 58 1.78 15.16 -13.87
CA TYR A 58 2.83 14.40 -14.56
C TYR A 58 2.30 13.06 -15.09
N ALA A 59 1.48 12.36 -14.30
CA ALA A 59 0.88 11.10 -14.72
C ALA A 59 -0.05 11.28 -15.93
N SER A 60 -0.89 12.33 -15.94
CA SER A 60 -1.80 12.61 -17.08
C SER A 60 -1.07 12.98 -18.37
N ASP A 61 0.12 13.55 -18.23
CA ASP A 61 0.95 13.96 -19.36
C ASP A 61 1.90 12.82 -19.82
N ASN A 62 1.87 11.67 -19.15
CA ASN A 62 2.85 10.57 -19.27
C ASN A 62 4.31 11.07 -19.11
N ASP A 63 4.48 12.09 -18.28
CA ASP A 63 5.78 12.69 -17.98
C ASP A 63 6.56 11.83 -16.98
N HIS A 64 7.85 11.60 -17.24
CA HIS A 64 8.73 10.80 -16.39
C HIS A 64 8.81 11.33 -14.95
N GLY A 65 8.49 12.60 -14.73
CA GLY A 65 8.45 13.20 -13.39
C GLY A 65 7.56 12.46 -12.40
N VAL A 66 6.48 11.80 -12.84
CA VAL A 66 5.66 10.97 -11.97
C VAL A 66 6.43 9.75 -11.45
N ILE A 67 7.25 9.14 -12.30
CA ILE A 67 8.08 7.98 -11.94
C ILE A 67 9.14 8.39 -10.92
N ASP A 68 9.77 9.55 -11.12
CA ASP A 68 10.72 10.12 -10.16
C ASP A 68 10.05 10.39 -8.81
N MET A 69 8.88 11.03 -8.80
CA MET A 69 8.13 11.31 -7.57
C MET A 69 7.75 10.01 -6.84
N LEU A 70 7.15 9.03 -7.53
CA LEU A 70 6.78 7.74 -6.94
C LEU A 70 7.99 7.00 -6.38
N THR A 71 9.12 7.05 -7.10
CA THR A 71 10.36 6.39 -6.69
C THR A 71 10.95 7.07 -5.44
N TYR A 72 11.21 8.38 -5.50
CA TYR A 72 11.93 9.04 -4.41
C TYR A 72 11.06 9.31 -3.18
N TRP A 73 9.75 9.53 -3.34
CA TRP A 73 8.85 9.67 -2.20
C TRP A 73 8.51 8.32 -1.57
N GLY A 74 8.64 7.24 -2.34
CA GLY A 74 8.42 5.88 -1.87
C GLY A 74 9.47 5.39 -0.88
N TYR A 75 10.66 6.02 -0.82
CA TYR A 75 11.75 5.58 0.04
C TYR A 75 12.12 6.60 1.11
N SER A 76 12.52 6.12 2.28
CA SER A 76 13.15 6.95 3.31
C SER A 76 14.46 7.56 2.78
N LYS A 77 14.88 8.69 3.36
CA LYS A 77 16.18 9.33 3.01
C LYS A 77 17.36 8.36 3.13
N ALA A 78 17.36 7.53 4.18
CA ALA A 78 18.41 6.54 4.39
C ALA A 78 18.45 5.52 3.25
N ALA A 79 17.30 5.00 2.85
CA ALA A 79 17.17 4.01 1.78
C ALA A 79 17.56 4.58 0.40
N GLN A 80 17.22 5.85 0.12
CA GLN A 80 17.65 6.55 -1.09
C GLN A 80 19.18 6.62 -1.21
N LEU A 81 19.89 6.69 -0.08
CA LEU A 81 21.35 6.77 0.01
C LEU A 81 22.02 5.41 0.20
N GLY A 82 21.31 4.31 0.05
CA GLY A 82 21.83 2.95 0.18
C GLY A 82 21.87 2.42 1.60
N GLY A 83 21.25 3.11 2.58
CA GLY A 83 21.12 2.66 3.97
C GLY A 83 19.98 1.66 4.14
N ASN A 84 20.14 0.45 3.62
CA ASN A 84 19.16 -0.64 3.73
C ASN A 84 19.82 -1.92 4.24
N GLU A 85 19.00 -2.90 4.63
CA GLU A 85 19.46 -4.18 5.20
C GLU A 85 20.16 -5.09 4.17
N ASN A 86 19.96 -4.83 2.89
CA ASN A 86 20.52 -5.61 1.80
C ASN A 86 21.66 -4.83 1.09
N PRO A 87 22.92 -4.95 1.52
CA PRO A 87 24.02 -4.22 0.93
C PRO A 87 24.17 -4.51 -0.57
N GLY A 88 24.48 -3.46 -1.35
CA GLY A 88 24.70 -3.58 -2.79
C GLY A 88 23.42 -3.57 -3.64
N MET A 89 22.25 -3.54 -3.04
CA MET A 89 20.98 -3.39 -3.76
C MET A 89 20.61 -1.91 -3.93
N TRP A 90 20.47 -1.47 -5.18
CA TRP A 90 19.93 -0.15 -5.48
C TRP A 90 18.41 -0.21 -5.63
N MET A 91 17.68 -0.10 -4.51
CA MET A 91 16.22 -0.25 -4.46
C MET A 91 15.49 0.80 -5.31
N ALA A 92 15.88 2.07 -5.19
CA ALA A 92 15.27 3.16 -5.96
C ALA A 92 15.40 2.91 -7.47
N GLY A 93 16.57 2.46 -7.95
CA GLY A 93 16.75 2.11 -9.35
C GLY A 93 15.91 0.93 -9.80
N GLY A 94 15.72 -0.06 -8.97
CA GLY A 94 14.82 -1.18 -9.23
C GLY A 94 13.36 -0.74 -9.43
N THR A 95 12.87 0.12 -8.53
CA THR A 95 11.52 0.70 -8.63
C THR A 95 11.38 1.57 -9.88
N LEU A 96 12.35 2.44 -10.15
CA LEU A 96 12.36 3.30 -11.32
C LEU A 96 12.24 2.47 -12.60
N ARG A 97 13.08 1.45 -12.78
CA ARG A 97 13.04 0.55 -13.93
C ARG A 97 11.75 -0.27 -14.04
N LEU A 98 11.11 -0.59 -12.92
CA LEU A 98 9.82 -1.25 -12.91
C LEU A 98 8.71 -0.32 -13.41
N LEU A 99 8.66 0.92 -12.90
CA LEU A 99 7.65 1.90 -13.28
C LEU A 99 7.78 2.35 -14.76
N GLU A 100 9.00 2.47 -15.28
CA GLU A 100 9.26 2.77 -16.69
C GLU A 100 8.70 1.71 -17.68
N ARG A 101 8.30 0.56 -17.17
CA ARG A 101 7.68 -0.50 -17.99
C ARG A 101 6.15 -0.41 -18.04
N ALA A 102 5.56 0.49 -17.27
CA ALA A 102 4.13 0.74 -17.33
C ALA A 102 3.76 1.25 -18.74
N ALA A 103 2.63 0.80 -19.26
CA ALA A 103 2.08 1.39 -20.47
C ALA A 103 1.58 2.82 -20.17
N ASP A 104 1.47 3.62 -21.22
CA ASP A 104 0.92 4.97 -21.12
C ASP A 104 -0.44 4.95 -20.39
N ASP A 105 -0.71 6.01 -19.67
CA ASP A 105 -1.92 6.26 -18.88
C ASP A 105 -2.13 5.35 -17.65
N ILE A 106 -1.44 4.22 -17.52
CA ILE A 106 -1.66 3.27 -16.40
C ILE A 106 -1.42 3.94 -15.04
N ILE A 107 -0.31 4.67 -14.89
CA ILE A 107 0.01 5.36 -13.63
C ILE A 107 -1.05 6.41 -13.31
N HIS A 108 -1.54 7.14 -14.32
CA HIS A 108 -2.60 8.13 -14.15
C HIS A 108 -3.91 7.47 -13.71
N ILE A 109 -4.33 6.40 -14.37
CA ILE A 109 -5.54 5.66 -14.03
C ILE A 109 -5.50 5.15 -12.59
N ASP A 110 -4.37 4.59 -12.16
CA ASP A 110 -4.20 4.05 -10.81
C ASP A 110 -4.21 5.14 -9.73
N LEU A 111 -3.51 6.26 -9.97
CA LEU A 111 -3.50 7.39 -9.04
C LEU A 111 -4.87 8.07 -8.95
N ASP A 112 -5.57 8.21 -10.06
CA ASP A 112 -6.94 8.78 -10.07
C ASP A 112 -7.93 7.85 -9.36
N ALA A 113 -7.80 6.53 -9.53
CA ALA A 113 -8.60 5.56 -8.80
C ALA A 113 -8.37 5.65 -7.27
N CYS A 114 -7.11 5.83 -6.82
CA CYS A 114 -6.81 6.06 -5.41
C CYS A 114 -7.49 7.32 -4.88
N ARG A 115 -7.38 8.42 -5.61
CA ARG A 115 -7.98 9.72 -5.26
C ARG A 115 -9.52 9.66 -5.24
N ALA A 116 -10.11 8.95 -6.18
CA ALA A 116 -11.56 8.84 -6.34
C ALA A 116 -12.21 7.87 -5.34
N TYR A 117 -11.42 7.03 -4.66
CA TYR A 117 -11.96 6.04 -3.71
C TYR A 117 -12.43 6.70 -2.41
N ASP A 118 -13.73 6.96 -2.32
CA ASP A 118 -14.39 7.66 -1.21
C ASP A 118 -15.00 6.73 -0.15
N GLN A 119 -15.14 5.42 -0.45
CA GLN A 119 -15.78 4.42 0.43
C GLN A 119 -14.86 3.88 1.53
N GLY A 120 -13.61 4.33 1.63
CA GLY A 120 -12.60 3.72 2.48
C GLY A 120 -12.99 3.60 3.95
N LEU A 121 -13.55 4.67 4.55
CA LEU A 121 -13.98 4.63 5.96
C LEU A 121 -15.24 3.78 6.17
N ALA A 122 -16.20 3.80 5.22
CA ALA A 122 -17.38 2.96 5.28
C ALA A 122 -17.02 1.48 5.17
N HIS A 123 -16.14 1.13 4.24
CA HIS A 123 -15.61 -0.23 4.11
C HIS A 123 -14.84 -0.66 5.36
N ALA A 124 -14.02 0.20 5.95
CA ALA A 124 -13.29 -0.10 7.18
C ALA A 124 -14.23 -0.49 8.33
N GLY A 125 -15.33 0.24 8.51
CA GLY A 125 -16.36 -0.08 9.51
C GLY A 125 -17.13 -1.38 9.24
N SER A 126 -17.03 -1.95 8.05
CA SER A 126 -17.70 -3.18 7.64
C SER A 126 -16.77 -4.41 7.67
N VAL A 127 -15.48 -4.24 7.94
CA VAL A 127 -14.52 -5.36 8.03
C VAL A 127 -14.83 -6.22 9.24
N GLN A 128 -14.89 -7.55 9.04
CA GLN A 128 -15.22 -8.54 10.06
C GLN A 128 -14.08 -9.46 10.45
N CYS A 129 -12.96 -9.43 9.68
CA CYS A 129 -11.83 -10.29 9.94
C CYS A 129 -10.73 -9.56 10.74
N PRO A 130 -9.82 -10.30 11.41
CA PRO A 130 -8.65 -9.73 12.04
C PRO A 130 -7.87 -8.85 11.07
N THR A 131 -7.53 -7.62 11.50
CA THR A 131 -6.88 -6.64 10.64
C THR A 131 -5.62 -6.07 11.28
N LEU A 132 -4.54 -6.00 10.49
CA LEU A 132 -3.27 -5.42 10.86
C LEU A 132 -2.92 -4.27 9.91
N PHE A 133 -2.57 -3.13 10.48
CA PHE A 133 -1.92 -2.03 9.76
C PHE A 133 -0.42 -2.11 9.96
N ILE A 134 0.35 -2.04 8.85
CA ILE A 134 1.81 -1.95 8.87
C ILE A 134 2.18 -0.62 8.22
N LEU A 135 2.80 0.28 8.98
CA LEU A 135 3.04 1.66 8.60
C LEU A 135 4.53 1.99 8.70
N GLY A 136 5.05 2.77 7.78
CA GLY A 136 6.42 3.27 7.84
C GLY A 136 6.50 4.56 8.67
N GLU A 137 7.43 4.63 9.63
CA GLU A 137 7.61 5.84 10.46
C GLU A 137 7.95 7.07 9.61
N ARG A 138 8.74 6.87 8.54
CA ARG A 138 9.21 7.92 7.62
C ARG A 138 8.41 8.00 6.32
N ASP A 139 7.27 7.33 6.26
CA ASP A 139 6.39 7.37 5.08
C ASP A 139 5.81 8.78 4.88
N ILE A 140 6.15 9.40 3.76
CA ILE A 140 5.63 10.73 3.39
C ILE A 140 4.45 10.65 2.43
N MET A 141 4.20 9.49 1.80
CA MET A 141 3.07 9.27 0.90
C MET A 141 1.79 8.96 1.69
N THR A 142 1.90 8.07 2.69
CA THR A 142 0.80 7.71 3.60
C THR A 142 1.26 7.81 5.06
N PRO A 143 1.53 9.03 5.57
CA PRO A 143 2.07 9.22 6.90
C PRO A 143 1.21 8.57 7.98
N VAL A 144 1.83 8.03 9.04
CA VAL A 144 1.16 7.38 10.18
C VAL A 144 -0.04 8.20 10.71
N ARG A 145 0.10 9.52 10.78
CA ARG A 145 -0.98 10.43 11.20
C ARG A 145 -2.22 10.38 10.29
N SER A 146 -2.01 10.16 9.00
CA SER A 146 -3.10 10.11 8.00
C SER A 146 -3.88 8.79 8.07
N ALA A 147 -3.27 7.72 8.59
CA ALA A 147 -3.90 6.42 8.75
C ALA A 147 -4.86 6.36 9.96
N GLN A 148 -4.77 7.29 10.91
CA GLN A 148 -5.49 7.23 12.19
C GLN A 148 -7.01 7.10 12.05
N LYS A 149 -7.61 7.81 11.07
CA LYS A 149 -9.07 7.72 10.83
C LYS A 149 -9.46 6.33 10.31
N LEU A 150 -8.64 5.76 9.44
CA LEU A 150 -8.87 4.44 8.86
C LEU A 150 -8.70 3.35 9.93
N ILE A 151 -7.66 3.44 10.75
CA ILE A 151 -7.41 2.55 11.89
C ILE A 151 -8.59 2.58 12.87
N GLY A 152 -9.03 3.78 13.26
CA GLY A 152 -10.14 3.96 14.19
C GLY A 152 -11.50 3.49 13.68
N ALA A 153 -11.65 3.29 12.38
CA ALA A 153 -12.86 2.77 11.76
C ALA A 153 -12.92 1.23 11.73
N VAL A 154 -11.79 0.53 11.88
CA VAL A 154 -11.73 -0.94 11.93
C VAL A 154 -11.81 -1.40 13.38
N THR A 155 -12.74 -2.32 13.68
CA THR A 155 -12.86 -2.90 15.02
C THR A 155 -11.64 -3.76 15.36
N ASP A 156 -11.05 -3.55 16.53
CA ASP A 156 -9.91 -4.31 17.05
C ASP A 156 -8.67 -4.37 16.10
N ALA A 157 -8.46 -3.30 15.33
CA ALA A 157 -7.30 -3.18 14.46
C ALA A 157 -5.98 -3.24 15.23
N LYS A 158 -5.06 -4.08 14.79
CA LYS A 158 -3.67 -4.07 15.25
C LYS A 158 -2.85 -3.10 14.42
N VAL A 159 -1.84 -2.49 15.01
CA VAL A 159 -0.94 -1.55 14.32
C VAL A 159 0.51 -1.90 14.62
N CYS A 160 1.31 -1.99 13.57
CA CYS A 160 2.75 -2.12 13.62
C CYS A 160 3.36 -0.93 12.88
N VAL A 161 4.19 -0.14 13.53
CA VAL A 161 4.95 0.95 12.90
C VAL A 161 6.38 0.49 12.75
N ILE A 162 6.88 0.45 11.51
CA ILE A 162 8.25 0.04 11.18
C ILE A 162 9.16 1.27 11.28
N ASP A 163 10.09 1.22 12.21
CA ASP A 163 11.04 2.30 12.49
C ASP A 163 11.95 2.59 11.30
N GLY A 164 12.15 3.88 11.00
CA GLY A 164 13.03 4.36 9.93
C GLY A 164 12.56 4.07 8.50
N SER A 165 11.48 3.33 8.29
CA SER A 165 11.00 2.95 6.95
C SER A 165 10.14 4.03 6.30
N GLY A 166 10.30 4.21 4.99
CA GLY A 166 9.40 4.98 4.14
C GLY A 166 8.18 4.18 3.69
N HIS A 167 7.63 4.52 2.52
CA HIS A 167 6.44 3.88 1.95
C HIS A 167 6.73 2.49 1.39
N SER A 168 7.93 2.25 0.88
CA SER A 168 8.37 0.96 0.32
C SER A 168 8.86 -0.02 1.39
N LEU A 169 8.05 -0.22 2.45
CA LEU A 169 8.40 -0.96 3.65
C LEU A 169 8.99 -2.35 3.35
N MET A 170 8.38 -3.10 2.42
CA MET A 170 8.81 -4.46 2.06
C MET A 170 10.21 -4.49 1.44
N MET A 171 10.65 -3.37 0.86
CA MET A 171 11.98 -3.24 0.27
C MET A 171 13.00 -2.73 1.29
N GLU A 172 12.59 -1.80 2.17
CA GLU A 172 13.46 -1.15 3.15
C GLU A 172 13.70 -2.00 4.40
N ARG A 173 12.66 -2.70 4.86
CA ARG A 173 12.62 -3.48 6.10
C ARG A 173 11.90 -4.82 5.88
N PRO A 174 12.41 -5.68 4.99
CA PRO A 174 11.72 -6.92 4.60
C PRO A 174 11.48 -7.86 5.79
N ASN A 175 12.44 -7.97 6.72
CA ASN A 175 12.31 -8.84 7.88
C ASN A 175 11.27 -8.34 8.86
N ASP A 176 11.26 -7.04 9.17
CA ASP A 176 10.28 -6.44 10.09
C ASP A 176 8.85 -6.59 9.54
N VAL A 177 8.68 -6.41 8.22
CA VAL A 177 7.38 -6.62 7.57
C VAL A 177 6.97 -8.09 7.59
N LEU A 178 7.90 -9.02 7.34
CA LEU A 178 7.63 -10.45 7.41
C LEU A 178 7.22 -10.87 8.83
N ASP A 179 7.95 -10.42 9.85
CA ASP A 179 7.65 -10.74 11.25
C ASP A 179 6.26 -10.20 11.66
N ALA A 180 5.90 -9.00 11.22
CA ALA A 180 4.56 -8.46 11.44
C ALA A 180 3.47 -9.31 10.74
N LEU A 181 3.72 -9.80 9.52
CA LEU A 181 2.77 -10.61 8.74
C LEU A 181 2.57 -12.02 9.30
N ILE A 182 3.61 -12.67 9.82
CA ILE A 182 3.51 -14.03 10.40
C ILE A 182 2.41 -14.12 11.46
N GLY A 183 2.13 -13.01 12.17
CA GLY A 183 1.11 -12.97 13.22
C GLY A 183 -0.33 -12.89 12.73
N ILE A 184 -0.58 -12.78 11.40
CA ILE A 184 -1.93 -12.53 10.86
C ILE A 184 -2.26 -13.34 9.59
N VAL A 185 -1.27 -13.82 8.85
CA VAL A 185 -1.47 -14.61 7.62
C VAL A 185 -1.56 -16.11 7.86
#